data_dda7b20c5977f6873b435df626a9e2da
#
_entry.id   dda7b20c5977f6873b435df626a9e2da
#
_cell.length_a   1.000
_cell.length_b   1.000
_cell.length_c   1.000
_cell.angle_alpha   90.00
_cell.angle_beta   90.00
_cell.angle_gamma   90.00
#
_symmetry.space_group_name_H-M   'P 1'
#
loop_
_entity.id
_entity.type
_entity.pdbx_description
1 polymer ?
#
loop_
_entity_poly.entity_id
_entity_poly.type
_entity_poly.pdbx_seq_one_letter_code
_entity_poly.pdbx_strand_id
1 'polypeptide(L)' 'MEKKAKHLGLHVAPELHYKLKYLAAYEGRSINGEVLYLARREIEAFEKEHGKIELPEVVEE' A
#
# COMPACT_ATOMS: atom_id res chain seq x y z
N MET A 1 17.82 9.85 -12.51
CA MET A 1 16.70 9.41 -13.24
C MET A 1 15.54 8.99 -12.36
N GLU A 2 14.37 9.43 -12.71
CA GLU A 2 13.23 9.15 -11.88
C GLU A 2 12.60 7.87 -12.24
N LYS A 3 12.07 7.17 -11.25
CA LYS A 3 11.35 5.96 -11.48
C LYS A 3 9.90 6.27 -11.64
N LYS A 4 9.27 5.68 -12.63
CA LYS A 4 7.85 5.81 -12.76
C LYS A 4 7.15 4.99 -11.72
N ALA A 5 6.09 5.55 -11.15
CA ALA A 5 5.29 4.78 -10.21
C ALA A 5 4.57 3.69 -10.97
N LYS A 6 4.45 2.54 -10.35
CA LYS A 6 3.72 1.44 -10.93
C LYS A 6 2.26 1.51 -10.56
N HIS A 7 1.43 1.00 -11.44
CA HIS A 7 0.00 0.98 -11.19
C HIS A 7 -0.38 -0.37 -10.62
N LEU A 8 -1.17 -0.34 -9.58
CA LEU A 8 -1.64 -1.55 -8.95
C LEU A 8 -3.15 -1.58 -9.06
N GLY A 9 -3.67 -2.42 -9.93
CA GLY A 9 -5.11 -2.53 -10.08
C GLY A 9 -5.67 -3.48 -9.04
N LEU A 10 -6.62 -2.99 -8.25
CA LEU A 10 -7.20 -3.78 -7.20
C LEU A 10 -8.69 -3.93 -7.42
N HIS A 11 -9.16 -5.15 -7.23
CA HIS A 11 -10.59 -5.41 -7.22
C HIS A 11 -11.01 -5.53 -5.77
N VAL A 12 -11.84 -4.61 -5.34
CA VAL A 12 -12.20 -4.52 -3.94
C VAL A 12 -13.70 -4.70 -3.79
N ALA A 13 -14.10 -5.58 -2.91
CA ALA A 13 -15.52 -5.78 -2.66
C ALA A 13 -16.15 -4.49 -2.18
N PRO A 14 -17.42 -4.25 -2.51
CA PRO A 14 -18.04 -2.97 -2.12
C PRO A 14 -17.98 -2.69 -0.63
N GLU A 15 -18.13 -3.71 0.18
CA GLU A 15 -18.09 -3.50 1.61
C GLU A 15 -16.72 -3.04 2.08
N LEU A 16 -15.67 -3.66 1.56
CA LEU A 16 -14.33 -3.27 1.92
C LEU A 16 -14.02 -1.87 1.40
N HIS A 17 -14.48 -1.56 0.21
CA HIS A 17 -14.27 -0.25 -0.36
C HIS A 17 -14.91 0.83 0.51
N TYR A 18 -16.13 0.57 0.97
CA TYR A 18 -16.81 1.54 1.80
C TYR A 18 -16.06 1.75 3.12
N LYS A 19 -15.61 0.67 3.72
CA LYS A 19 -14.91 0.77 4.99
C LYS A 19 -13.56 1.46 4.84
N LEU A 20 -12.88 1.22 3.74
CA LEU A 20 -11.62 1.91 3.47
C LEU A 20 -11.86 3.39 3.31
N LYS A 21 -12.92 3.74 2.60
CA LYS A 21 -13.24 5.14 2.40
C LYS A 21 -13.56 5.82 3.72
N TYR A 22 -14.32 5.13 4.55
CA TYR A 22 -14.68 5.67 5.86
C TYR A 22 -13.44 5.88 6.72
N LEU A 23 -12.57 4.88 6.74
CA LEU A 23 -11.36 4.94 7.52
C LEU A 23 -10.44 6.06 7.03
N ALA A 24 -10.32 6.18 5.72
CA ALA A 24 -9.48 7.22 5.14
C ALA A 24 -9.98 8.60 5.53
N ALA A 25 -11.27 8.80 5.46
CA ALA A 25 -11.84 10.07 5.83
C ALA A 25 -11.60 10.38 7.30
N TYR A 26 -11.74 9.37 8.13
CA TYR A 26 -11.50 9.56 9.56
C TYR A 26 -10.07 9.96 9.83
N GLU A 27 -9.13 9.40 9.07
CA GLU A 27 -7.73 9.67 9.27
C GLU A 27 -7.19 10.81 8.42
N GLY A 28 -8.05 11.45 7.65
CA GLY A 28 -7.63 12.59 6.86
C GLY A 28 -6.79 12.22 5.64
N ARG A 29 -7.04 11.04 5.08
CA ARG A 29 -6.31 10.60 3.89
C ARG A 29 -7.25 10.35 2.75
N SER A 30 -6.72 10.37 1.53
CA SER A 30 -7.49 9.86 0.40
C SER A 30 -7.53 8.35 0.49
N ILE A 31 -8.45 7.73 -0.24
CA ILE A 31 -8.55 6.28 -0.19
C ILE A 31 -7.27 5.64 -0.72
N ASN A 32 -6.68 6.21 -1.78
CA ASN A 32 -5.42 5.71 -2.28
C ASN A 32 -4.32 5.85 -1.25
N GLY A 33 -4.27 7.00 -0.59
CA GLY A 33 -3.28 7.23 0.45
C GLY A 33 -3.44 6.28 1.61
N GLU A 34 -4.70 5.97 1.94
CA GLU A 34 -4.95 5.04 3.04
C GLU A 34 -4.45 3.65 2.70
N VAL A 35 -4.70 3.20 1.47
CA VAL A 35 -4.24 1.88 1.06
C VAL A 35 -2.72 1.80 1.10
N LEU A 36 -2.05 2.84 0.61
CA LEU A 36 -0.59 2.86 0.65
C LEU A 36 -0.06 2.88 2.07
N TYR A 37 -0.72 3.63 2.93
CA TYR A 37 -0.31 3.71 4.33
C TYR A 37 -0.41 2.33 4.98
N LEU A 38 -1.51 1.64 4.77
CA LEU A 38 -1.70 0.33 5.36
C LEU A 38 -0.72 -0.68 4.80
N ALA A 39 -0.45 -0.59 3.50
CA ALA A 39 0.51 -1.51 2.88
C ALA A 39 1.90 -1.30 3.45
N ARG A 40 2.32 -0.05 3.58
CA ARG A 40 3.65 0.23 4.14
C ARG A 40 3.76 -0.25 5.57
N ARG A 41 2.69 -0.05 6.31
CA ARG A 41 2.67 -0.44 7.70
C ARG A 41 2.82 -1.95 7.86
N GLU A 42 2.13 -2.69 7.00
CA GLU A 42 2.20 -4.13 7.06
C GLU A 42 3.57 -4.63 6.63
N ILE A 43 4.16 -3.99 5.61
CA ILE A 43 5.48 -4.38 5.15
C ILE A 43 6.51 -4.12 6.25
N GLU A 44 6.40 -3.00 6.94
CA GLU A 44 7.31 -2.70 8.01
C GLU A 44 7.22 -3.75 9.12
N ALA A 45 6.02 -4.16 9.44
CA ALA A 45 5.83 -5.17 10.47
C ALA A 45 6.47 -6.48 10.06
N PHE A 46 6.29 -6.85 8.79
CA PHE A 46 6.88 -8.07 8.28
C PHE A 46 8.41 -8.01 8.34
N GLU A 47 8.96 -6.87 7.92
CA GLU A 47 10.42 -6.75 7.91
C GLU A 47 11.03 -6.74 9.29
N LYS A 48 10.28 -6.26 10.24
CA LYS A 48 10.75 -6.26 11.61
C LYS A 48 10.89 -7.68 12.14
N GLU A 49 9.99 -8.55 11.71
CA GLU A 49 9.96 -9.90 12.19
C GLU A 49 10.82 -10.84 11.39
N HIS A 50 10.89 -10.65 10.09
CA HIS A 50 11.52 -11.58 9.19
C HIS A 50 12.76 -11.04 8.50
N GLY A 51 13.11 -9.77 8.76
CA GLY A 51 14.24 -9.17 8.09
C GLY A 51 13.81 -8.39 6.86
N LYS A 52 14.68 -7.52 6.44
CA LYS A 52 14.38 -6.62 5.35
C LYS A 52 14.18 -7.36 4.04
N ILE A 53 13.15 -6.98 3.29
CA ILE A 53 12.92 -7.55 1.99
C ILE A 53 13.94 -6.96 1.03
N GLU A 54 14.72 -7.83 0.40
CA GLU A 54 15.76 -7.35 -0.50
C GLU A 54 15.21 -7.08 -1.86
N LEU A 55 15.60 -5.94 -2.42
CA LEU A 55 15.15 -5.58 -3.75
C LEU A 55 16.07 -6.21 -4.78
N PRO A 56 15.51 -6.63 -5.91
CA PRO A 56 16.36 -7.14 -6.97
C PRO A 56 17.19 -6.01 -7.57
N GLU A 57 18.25 -6.37 -8.24
CA GLU A 57 19.10 -5.39 -8.85
C GLU A 57 18.30 -4.48 -9.78
N VAL A 58 17.40 -5.08 -10.53
CA VAL A 58 16.50 -4.33 -11.40
C VAL A 58 15.10 -4.63 -10.98
N VAL A 59 14.33 -3.59 -10.64
CA VAL A 59 12.95 -3.77 -10.25
C VAL A 59 12.10 -3.74 -11.49
N GLU A 60 11.44 -4.86 -11.79
CA GLU A 60 10.70 -4.98 -13.02
C GLU A 60 9.26 -4.61 -12.88
N GLU A 61 8.64 -4.31 -14.03
CA GLU A 61 7.24 -3.99 -13.99
C GLU A 61 6.39 -5.22 -13.80
#